data_f6285fd8a637a07fff3e4708354f98d0
#
_entry.id   f6285fd8a637a07fff3e4708354f98d0
#
_cell.length_a   1.000
_cell.length_b   1.000
_cell.length_c   1.000
_cell.angle_alpha   90.00
_cell.angle_beta   90.00
_cell.angle_gamma   90.00
#
_symmetry.space_group_name_H-M   'P 1'
#
loop_
_entity.id
_entity.type
_entity.pdbx_description
1 polymer ?
#
loop_
_entity_poly.entity_id
_entity_poly.type
_entity_poly.pdbx_seq_one_letter_code
_entity_poly.pdbx_strand_id
1 'polypeptide(L)'
;DFKGVYHLADDYIIVYTAGHGHERTETRIIEKLDSDEARDHLGDEYDRFVEQLELVQGACHEFNQQEFIDGQLTPVFFGTALGNFGVDHVLDAVVNWAPKPLARVANERTVEPVEEKFAGFVFKIQANMDPKHRDRIAFMRICSGRYEKGMKMRHVRLGKDVRIGDALTFFSSEREQLEEAYAGDIIGLHNHGTIQIGDTFTEGEALGFTGIPHFAPELFRRVRLKDPLKSKQLRQGLQQLAEEGATQVFFPQRSNDIILGAVGVLQFDVVASRLKEEYKVECAYEPITVWSARWIECADKKKLEEFENKAVENLAVDGGGHLTYLAPTRVNLALMEERWPDVKFRATREHH
;
A
#
# COMPACT_ATOMS: atom_id res chain seq x y z
N ASP A 1 31.69 15.84 11.37
CA ASP A 1 31.17 14.84 12.30
C ASP A 1 29.81 15.28 12.83
N PHE A 2 28.90 14.32 13.10
CA PHE A 2 27.60 14.60 13.68
C PHE A 2 27.72 15.11 15.10
N LYS A 3 27.16 16.30 15.40
CA LYS A 3 27.26 16.95 16.70
C LYS A 3 25.95 16.96 17.50
N GLY A 4 24.85 16.65 16.89
CA GLY A 4 23.54 16.65 17.52
C GLY A 4 22.42 17.03 16.58
N VAL A 5 21.23 17.20 17.10
CA VAL A 5 20.06 17.73 16.40
C VAL A 5 19.54 18.97 17.13
N TYR A 6 19.04 19.93 16.36
CA TYR A 6 18.45 21.14 16.90
C TYR A 6 16.93 21.07 16.81
N HIS A 7 16.26 21.39 17.91
CA HIS A 7 14.80 21.42 17.99
C HIS A 7 14.29 22.81 17.62
N LEU A 8 13.67 22.92 16.46
CA LEU A 8 13.27 24.21 15.87
C LEU A 8 12.25 24.98 16.70
N ALA A 9 11.29 24.30 17.34
CA ALA A 9 10.20 24.94 18.06
C ALA A 9 10.60 25.43 19.45
N ASP A 10 11.48 24.69 20.13
CA ASP A 10 11.80 24.95 21.55
C ASP A 10 13.22 25.45 21.76
N ASP A 11 13.97 25.73 20.67
CA ASP A 11 15.33 26.34 20.69
C ASP A 11 16.34 25.65 21.63
N TYR A 12 16.58 24.33 21.39
CA TYR A 12 17.61 23.61 22.08
C TYR A 12 18.32 22.61 21.17
N ILE A 13 19.57 22.29 21.54
CA ILE A 13 20.37 21.27 20.85
C ILE A 13 20.36 19.99 21.68
N ILE A 14 20.11 18.86 21.06
CA ILE A 14 20.27 17.54 21.65
C ILE A 14 21.58 16.96 21.17
N VAL A 15 22.49 16.75 22.10
CA VAL A 15 23.80 16.13 21.86
C VAL A 15 23.69 14.66 22.21
N TYR A 16 24.08 13.80 21.29
CA TYR A 16 24.09 12.37 21.49
C TYR A 16 25.50 11.85 21.64
N THR A 17 25.76 11.12 22.71
CA THR A 17 27.03 10.41 22.90
C THR A 17 26.84 9.00 22.35
N ALA A 18 27.68 8.60 21.42
CA ALA A 18 27.59 7.27 20.80
C ALA A 18 27.80 6.18 21.88
N GLY A 19 26.76 5.38 22.09
CA GLY A 19 26.84 4.14 22.85
C GLY A 19 27.45 3.02 22.01
N HIS A 20 28.07 2.05 22.62
CA HIS A 20 28.55 0.84 21.95
C HIS A 20 27.52 -0.29 22.08
N GLY A 21 26.98 -0.75 20.96
CA GLY A 21 26.05 -1.90 20.90
C GLY A 21 24.65 -1.58 21.44
N HIS A 22 24.19 -2.30 22.45
CA HIS A 22 22.87 -2.13 23.08
C HIS A 22 22.84 -1.14 24.23
N GLU A 23 23.93 -0.42 24.48
CA GLU A 23 23.97 0.61 25.53
C GLU A 23 23.08 1.79 25.14
N ARG A 24 22.42 2.38 26.14
CA ARG A 24 21.66 3.61 25.95
C ARG A 24 22.57 4.73 25.51
N THR A 25 22.21 5.41 24.44
CA THR A 25 22.82 6.66 24.03
C THR A 25 22.56 7.70 25.14
N GLU A 26 23.61 8.24 25.73
CA GLU A 26 23.46 9.36 26.67
C GLU A 26 23.10 10.62 25.89
N THR A 27 22.09 11.32 26.35
CA THR A 27 21.63 12.58 25.74
C THR A 27 21.95 13.73 26.70
N ARG A 28 22.48 14.81 26.15
CA ARG A 28 22.67 16.10 26.84
C ARG A 28 21.91 17.16 26.08
N ILE A 29 21.18 18.00 26.77
CA ILE A 29 20.48 19.14 26.22
C ILE A 29 21.27 20.41 26.46
N ILE A 30 21.53 21.16 25.40
CA ILE A 30 22.06 22.52 25.47
C ILE A 30 20.89 23.47 25.26
N GLU A 31 20.46 24.12 26.31
CA GLU A 31 19.38 25.09 26.26
C GLU A 31 19.85 26.36 25.55
N LYS A 32 19.11 26.77 24.53
CA LYS A 32 19.35 27.96 23.70
C LYS A 32 20.60 27.93 22.83
N LEU A 33 20.37 28.21 21.56
CA LEU A 33 21.41 28.25 20.54
C LEU A 33 22.42 29.43 20.79
N ASP A 34 21.96 30.55 21.33
CA ASP A 34 22.78 31.72 21.58
C ASP A 34 23.68 31.61 22.86
N SER A 35 23.65 30.49 23.57
CA SER A 35 24.45 30.24 24.76
C SER A 35 25.94 30.05 24.44
N ASP A 36 26.80 30.37 25.40
CA ASP A 36 28.24 30.08 25.32
C ASP A 36 28.48 28.57 25.14
N GLU A 37 27.68 27.73 25.80
CA GLU A 37 27.75 26.28 25.71
C GLU A 37 27.50 25.78 24.28
N ALA A 38 26.51 26.36 23.57
CA ALA A 38 26.23 26.03 22.18
C ALA A 38 27.37 26.45 21.24
N ARG A 39 27.94 27.64 21.49
CA ARG A 39 29.11 28.14 20.74
C ARG A 39 30.33 27.22 20.91
N ASP A 40 30.63 26.84 22.13
CA ASP A 40 31.71 25.92 22.42
C ASP A 40 31.51 24.55 21.82
N HIS A 41 30.29 24.03 21.87
CA HIS A 41 29.95 22.73 21.31
C HIS A 41 30.03 22.69 19.77
N LEU A 42 29.49 23.70 19.10
CA LEU A 42 29.51 23.80 17.64
C LEU A 42 30.88 24.25 17.11
N GLY A 43 31.61 25.07 17.87
CA GLY A 43 32.94 25.59 17.49
C GLY A 43 32.87 26.33 16.15
N ASP A 44 33.79 26.01 15.24
CA ASP A 44 33.93 26.69 13.94
C ASP A 44 32.66 26.55 13.02
N GLU A 45 31.75 25.62 13.32
CA GLU A 45 30.50 25.44 12.54
C GLU A 45 29.37 26.32 13.06
N TYR A 46 29.54 27.05 14.19
CA TYR A 46 28.44 27.79 14.80
C TYR A 46 27.82 28.84 13.87
N ASP A 47 28.64 29.70 13.28
CA ASP A 47 28.15 30.79 12.42
C ASP A 47 27.46 30.25 11.17
N ARG A 48 28.01 29.21 10.57
CA ARG A 48 27.44 28.50 9.43
C ARG A 48 26.11 27.86 9.80
N PHE A 49 26.00 27.28 10.98
CA PHE A 49 24.78 26.67 11.47
C PHE A 49 23.66 27.71 11.65
N VAL A 50 23.99 28.87 12.27
CA VAL A 50 23.02 29.95 12.43
C VAL A 50 22.53 30.49 11.10
N GLU A 51 23.43 30.71 10.12
CA GLU A 51 23.04 31.14 8.78
C GLU A 51 22.10 30.13 8.09
N GLN A 52 22.39 28.83 8.20
CA GLN A 52 21.53 27.79 7.63
C GLN A 52 20.20 27.69 8.36
N LEU A 53 20.18 27.89 9.66
CA LEU A 53 18.95 27.88 10.46
C LEU A 53 18.02 29.04 10.07
N GLU A 54 18.55 30.26 9.91
CA GLU A 54 17.78 31.41 9.42
C GLU A 54 17.18 31.14 8.04
N LEU A 55 17.94 30.47 7.16
CA LEU A 55 17.46 30.08 5.83
C LEU A 55 16.31 29.07 5.92
N VAL A 56 16.42 28.07 6.78
CA VAL A 56 15.38 27.04 7.01
C VAL A 56 14.13 27.69 7.60
N GLN A 57 14.27 28.55 8.62
CA GLN A 57 13.15 29.26 9.24
C GLN A 57 12.45 30.20 8.27
N GLY A 58 13.18 30.82 7.34
CA GLY A 58 12.59 31.68 6.32
C GLY A 58 11.95 30.94 5.13
N ALA A 59 12.38 29.71 4.85
CA ALA A 59 11.94 28.94 3.68
C ALA A 59 10.93 27.83 4.00
N CYS A 60 10.91 27.33 5.23
CA CYS A 60 10.00 26.27 5.63
C CYS A 60 8.77 26.81 6.36
N HIS A 61 7.67 26.07 6.28
CA HIS A 61 6.47 26.37 7.06
C HIS A 61 6.72 26.03 8.54
N GLU A 62 6.15 26.82 9.44
CA GLU A 62 6.08 26.45 10.85
C GLU A 62 5.21 25.20 11.02
N PHE A 63 5.51 24.39 12.05
CA PHE A 63 4.70 23.21 12.33
C PHE A 63 3.29 23.59 12.75
N ASN A 64 2.32 23.02 12.06
CA ASN A 64 0.90 23.13 12.37
C ASN A 64 0.30 21.73 12.45
N GLN A 65 -0.21 21.37 13.63
CA GLN A 65 -0.75 20.03 13.85
C GLN A 65 -1.96 19.73 12.97
N GLN A 66 -2.81 20.71 12.67
CA GLN A 66 -3.97 20.49 11.81
C GLN A 66 -3.56 20.25 10.36
N GLU A 67 -2.61 21.00 9.84
CA GLU A 67 -2.05 20.79 8.50
C GLU A 67 -1.34 19.42 8.37
N PHE A 68 -0.69 18.97 9.47
CA PHE A 68 -0.15 17.61 9.53
C PHE A 68 -1.25 16.55 9.48
N ILE A 69 -2.34 16.71 10.25
CA ILE A 69 -3.48 15.77 10.24
C ILE A 69 -4.16 15.74 8.87
N ASP A 70 -4.28 16.91 8.22
CA ASP A 70 -4.87 17.06 6.88
C ASP A 70 -3.93 16.59 5.74
N GLY A 71 -2.70 16.16 6.08
CA GLY A 71 -1.71 15.67 5.13
C GLY A 71 -1.06 16.76 4.26
N GLN A 72 -1.14 18.02 4.67
CA GLN A 72 -0.54 19.16 3.96
C GLN A 72 0.87 19.50 4.44
N LEU A 73 1.23 19.04 5.62
CA LEU A 73 2.55 19.23 6.23
C LEU A 73 3.15 17.89 6.66
N THR A 74 4.44 17.72 6.42
CA THR A 74 5.20 16.55 6.88
C THR A 74 6.32 16.98 7.80
N PRO A 75 6.28 16.64 9.12
CA PRO A 75 7.36 16.90 10.03
C PRO A 75 8.57 16.00 9.72
N VAL A 76 9.78 16.53 9.88
CA VAL A 76 11.02 15.82 9.61
C VAL A 76 11.83 15.67 10.90
N PHE A 77 12.23 14.44 11.19
CA PHE A 77 13.08 14.08 12.32
C PHE A 77 14.38 13.45 11.84
N PHE A 78 15.47 13.78 12.48
CA PHE A 78 16.77 13.16 12.21
C PHE A 78 17.10 12.17 13.32
N GLY A 79 17.33 10.93 12.92
CA GLY A 79 17.62 9.85 13.87
C GLY A 79 18.23 8.63 13.21
N THR A 80 18.69 7.69 14.01
CA THR A 80 19.17 6.39 13.54
C THR A 80 18.77 5.27 14.50
N ALA A 81 18.14 4.23 13.96
CA ALA A 81 17.80 3.03 14.72
C ALA A 81 19.06 2.24 15.14
N LEU A 82 20.13 2.24 14.32
CA LEU A 82 21.37 1.56 14.63
C LEU A 82 22.15 2.25 15.76
N GLY A 83 22.16 3.59 15.78
CA GLY A 83 22.80 4.38 16.82
C GLY A 83 21.86 4.69 17.98
N ASN A 84 20.61 4.29 17.88
CA ASN A 84 19.56 4.46 18.88
C ASN A 84 19.40 5.89 19.40
N PHE A 85 19.52 6.89 18.51
CA PHE A 85 19.22 8.28 18.85
C PHE A 85 18.07 8.84 17.99
N GLY A 86 17.34 9.84 18.53
CA GLY A 86 16.25 10.53 17.87
C GLY A 86 15.00 9.70 17.64
N VAL A 87 14.97 8.43 18.06
CA VAL A 87 13.81 7.54 17.96
C VAL A 87 12.73 7.94 18.94
N ASP A 88 13.12 8.38 20.12
CA ASP A 88 12.27 8.91 21.19
C ASP A 88 11.41 10.09 20.69
N HIS A 89 12.00 11.04 19.98
CA HIS A 89 11.26 12.18 19.42
C HIS A 89 10.19 11.76 18.41
N VAL A 90 10.47 10.74 17.59
CA VAL A 90 9.48 10.19 16.68
C VAL A 90 8.33 9.51 17.45
N LEU A 91 8.67 8.77 18.51
CA LEU A 91 7.66 8.12 19.35
C LEU A 91 6.79 9.15 20.09
N ASP A 92 7.40 10.19 20.65
CA ASP A 92 6.68 11.29 21.30
C ASP A 92 5.77 12.01 20.31
N ALA A 93 6.24 12.26 19.09
CA ALA A 93 5.41 12.84 18.04
C ALA A 93 4.22 11.93 17.66
N VAL A 94 4.42 10.62 17.56
CA VAL A 94 3.33 9.67 17.32
C VAL A 94 2.31 9.73 18.46
N VAL A 95 2.74 9.75 19.71
CA VAL A 95 1.84 9.80 20.88
C VAL A 95 1.05 11.11 20.92
N ASN A 96 1.69 12.25 20.60
CA ASN A 96 1.10 13.56 20.76
C ASN A 96 0.34 14.05 19.52
N TRP A 97 0.74 13.64 18.31
CA TRP A 97 0.22 14.20 17.06
C TRP A 97 -0.57 13.23 16.22
N ALA A 98 -0.41 11.90 16.40
CA ALA A 98 -1.15 10.94 15.58
C ALA A 98 -2.66 11.14 15.72
N PRO A 99 -3.40 11.24 14.62
CA PRO A 99 -4.85 11.42 14.66
C PRO A 99 -5.53 10.15 15.19
N LYS A 100 -6.67 10.33 15.83
CA LYS A 100 -7.60 9.22 16.09
C LYS A 100 -8.06 8.61 14.76
N PRO A 101 -8.60 7.38 14.76
CA PRO A 101 -9.20 6.82 13.57
C PRO A 101 -10.21 7.81 12.95
N LEU A 102 -10.01 8.10 11.66
CA LEU A 102 -10.86 9.04 10.92
C LEU A 102 -12.01 8.29 10.26
N ALA A 103 -13.10 9.04 10.00
CA ALA A 103 -14.22 8.57 9.19
C ALA A 103 -13.77 8.07 7.81
N ARG A 104 -14.43 7.05 7.29
CA ARG A 104 -14.11 6.47 5.98
C ARG A 104 -15.30 6.59 5.03
N VAL A 105 -14.99 7.01 3.81
CA VAL A 105 -15.99 7.17 2.76
C VAL A 105 -16.30 5.79 2.15
N ALA A 106 -17.59 5.49 2.08
CA ALA A 106 -18.14 4.40 1.29
C ALA A 106 -19.00 4.98 0.15
N ASN A 107 -19.35 4.13 -0.82
CA ASN A 107 -20.21 4.57 -1.95
C ASN A 107 -21.55 5.12 -1.47
N GLU A 108 -22.10 4.53 -0.42
CA GLU A 108 -23.44 4.83 0.09
C GLU A 108 -23.44 5.98 1.10
N ARG A 109 -22.39 6.08 1.93
CA ARG A 109 -22.27 7.08 2.99
C ARG A 109 -20.86 7.12 3.58
N THR A 110 -20.62 8.12 4.41
CA THR A 110 -19.44 8.13 5.29
C THR A 110 -19.73 7.31 6.55
N VAL A 111 -18.75 6.50 6.97
CA VAL A 111 -18.80 5.66 8.16
C VAL A 111 -17.93 6.28 9.24
N GLU A 112 -18.52 6.58 10.39
CA GLU A 112 -17.83 7.17 11.53
C GLU A 112 -17.27 6.08 12.47
N PRO A 113 -16.06 6.25 13.01
CA PRO A 113 -15.44 5.25 13.89
C PRO A 113 -16.22 4.95 15.18
N VAL A 114 -17.05 5.90 15.61
CA VAL A 114 -17.85 5.77 16.85
C VAL A 114 -19.19 5.07 16.66
N GLU A 115 -19.51 4.65 15.43
CA GLU A 115 -20.74 3.89 15.18
C GLU A 115 -20.69 2.52 15.87
N GLU A 116 -21.82 2.06 16.39
CA GLU A 116 -21.92 0.80 17.12
C GLU A 116 -21.81 -0.43 16.21
N LYS A 117 -22.34 -0.32 14.96
CA LYS A 117 -22.32 -1.43 14.01
C LYS A 117 -20.94 -1.63 13.39
N PHE A 118 -20.54 -2.88 13.35
CA PHE A 118 -19.28 -3.27 12.74
C PHE A 118 -19.29 -3.00 11.23
N ALA A 119 -18.23 -2.33 10.76
CA ALA A 119 -17.87 -2.26 9.34
C ALA A 119 -16.35 -2.23 9.19
N GLY A 120 -15.84 -2.97 8.24
CA GLY A 120 -14.41 -3.01 7.92
C GLY A 120 -14.17 -3.43 6.48
N PHE A 121 -12.97 -3.16 5.98
CA PHE A 121 -12.58 -3.52 4.62
C PHE A 121 -11.18 -4.13 4.57
N VAL A 122 -10.99 -5.01 3.59
CA VAL A 122 -9.72 -5.66 3.31
C VAL A 122 -8.87 -4.76 2.43
N PHE A 123 -7.69 -4.38 2.91
CA PHE A 123 -6.77 -3.51 2.16
C PHE A 123 -5.52 -4.23 1.65
N LYS A 124 -5.24 -5.44 2.16
CA LYS A 124 -4.07 -6.22 1.79
C LYS A 124 -4.37 -7.72 1.91
N ILE A 125 -3.79 -8.50 1.02
CA ILE A 125 -3.70 -9.96 1.14
C ILE A 125 -2.22 -10.32 1.11
N GLN A 126 -1.82 -11.24 1.98
CA GLN A 126 -0.47 -11.81 1.97
C GLN A 126 -0.54 -13.31 2.09
N ALA A 127 0.09 -14.03 1.17
CA ALA A 127 0.23 -15.46 1.22
C ALA A 127 1.61 -15.85 1.78
N ASN A 128 1.69 -17.10 2.25
CA ASN A 128 2.96 -17.76 2.63
C ASN A 128 3.79 -16.95 3.64
N MET A 129 3.13 -16.28 4.60
CA MET A 129 3.83 -15.59 5.69
C MET A 129 4.66 -16.57 6.54
N ASP A 130 4.17 -17.79 6.69
CA ASP A 130 4.94 -18.90 7.26
C ASP A 130 5.36 -19.85 6.13
N PRO A 131 6.67 -20.04 5.88
CA PRO A 131 7.15 -20.98 4.86
C PRO A 131 6.70 -22.43 5.04
N LYS A 132 6.32 -22.82 6.26
CA LYS A 132 5.83 -24.15 6.60
C LYS A 132 4.34 -24.34 6.32
N HIS A 133 3.59 -23.25 6.25
CA HIS A 133 2.14 -23.25 6.04
C HIS A 133 1.79 -22.41 4.82
N ARG A 134 1.12 -23.02 3.84
CA ARG A 134 0.55 -22.32 2.68
C ARG A 134 -0.74 -21.61 3.08
N ASP A 135 -0.63 -20.63 3.96
CA ASP A 135 -1.75 -19.82 4.41
C ASP A 135 -1.80 -18.48 3.64
N ARG A 136 -3.00 -17.95 3.56
CA ARG A 136 -3.25 -16.63 3.02
C ARG A 136 -4.01 -15.84 4.09
N ILE A 137 -3.51 -14.66 4.39
CA ILE A 137 -4.14 -13.77 5.37
C ILE A 137 -4.62 -12.53 4.64
N ALA A 138 -5.89 -12.22 4.84
CA ALA A 138 -6.48 -10.96 4.43
C ALA A 138 -6.42 -9.98 5.61
N PHE A 139 -5.76 -8.85 5.44
CA PHE A 139 -5.67 -7.80 6.45
C PHE A 139 -6.86 -6.86 6.27
N MET A 140 -7.68 -6.80 7.31
CA MET A 140 -8.88 -5.97 7.36
C MET A 140 -8.69 -4.83 8.37
N ARG A 141 -8.96 -3.60 7.94
CA ARG A 141 -9.09 -2.45 8.83
C ARG A 141 -10.52 -2.33 9.30
N ILE A 142 -10.71 -2.23 10.60
CA ILE A 142 -12.02 -1.95 11.22
C ILE A 142 -12.27 -0.45 11.11
N CYS A 143 -13.40 -0.07 10.52
CA CYS A 143 -13.80 1.32 10.32
C CYS A 143 -14.80 1.81 11.35
N SER A 144 -15.66 0.93 11.86
CA SER A 144 -16.63 1.21 12.93
C SER A 144 -16.97 -0.05 13.72
N GLY A 145 -17.57 0.13 14.89
CA GLY A 145 -18.04 -0.93 15.75
C GLY A 145 -16.93 -1.74 16.39
N ARG A 146 -17.26 -2.96 16.79
CA ARG A 146 -16.38 -3.89 17.48
C ARG A 146 -16.42 -5.26 16.82
N TYR A 147 -15.27 -5.85 16.56
CA TYR A 147 -15.12 -7.26 16.25
C TYR A 147 -15.20 -8.08 17.55
N GLU A 148 -15.99 -9.14 17.56
CA GLU A 148 -15.99 -10.18 18.57
C GLU A 148 -15.77 -11.54 17.93
N LYS A 149 -14.97 -12.39 18.57
CA LYS A 149 -14.66 -13.74 18.09
C LYS A 149 -15.92 -14.54 17.80
N GLY A 150 -15.97 -15.07 16.58
CA GLY A 150 -17.10 -15.86 16.13
C GLY A 150 -18.31 -15.07 15.69
N MET A 151 -18.24 -13.74 15.63
CA MET A 151 -19.34 -12.92 15.13
C MET A 151 -19.69 -13.25 13.68
N LYS A 152 -20.94 -13.01 13.33
CA LYS A 152 -21.46 -13.19 11.97
C LYS A 152 -21.40 -11.87 11.24
N MET A 153 -20.74 -11.86 10.10
CA MET A 153 -20.59 -10.67 9.24
C MET A 153 -21.15 -10.95 7.86
N ARG A 154 -21.69 -9.92 7.22
CA ARG A 154 -22.04 -9.94 5.82
C ARG A 154 -20.80 -9.63 4.96
N HIS A 155 -20.39 -10.55 4.12
CA HIS A 155 -19.44 -10.32 3.05
C HIS A 155 -20.18 -9.64 1.88
N VAL A 156 -20.04 -8.33 1.75
CA VAL A 156 -20.91 -7.51 0.91
C VAL A 156 -20.86 -7.91 -0.57
N ARG A 157 -19.65 -8.03 -1.14
CA ARG A 157 -19.46 -8.43 -2.55
C ARG A 157 -20.12 -9.76 -2.89
N LEU A 158 -20.05 -10.74 -2.00
CA LEU A 158 -20.65 -12.06 -2.21
C LEU A 158 -22.13 -12.13 -1.81
N GLY A 159 -22.65 -11.11 -1.14
CA GLY A 159 -24.01 -11.08 -0.63
C GLY A 159 -24.31 -12.18 0.40
N LYS A 160 -23.30 -12.71 1.06
CA LYS A 160 -23.40 -13.86 1.98
C LYS A 160 -22.94 -13.49 3.38
N ASP A 161 -23.59 -14.12 4.34
CA ASP A 161 -23.16 -14.05 5.72
C ASP A 161 -22.08 -15.10 5.99
N VAL A 162 -21.01 -14.68 6.61
CA VAL A 162 -19.88 -15.52 6.98
C VAL A 162 -19.61 -15.39 8.48
N ARG A 163 -19.18 -16.47 9.11
CA ARG A 163 -18.75 -16.42 10.50
C ARG A 163 -17.23 -16.33 10.54
N ILE A 164 -16.71 -15.32 11.21
CA ILE A 164 -15.27 -15.14 11.43
C ILE A 164 -14.93 -15.79 12.78
N GLY A 165 -14.47 -17.05 12.73
CA GLY A 165 -14.15 -17.83 13.92
C GLY A 165 -12.91 -17.33 14.64
N ASP A 166 -11.85 -17.07 13.86
CA ASP A 166 -10.54 -16.73 14.38
C ASP A 166 -9.96 -15.56 13.58
N ALA A 167 -9.97 -14.37 14.18
CA ALA A 167 -9.18 -13.27 13.70
C ALA A 167 -7.80 -13.28 14.39
N LEU A 168 -6.79 -12.82 13.67
CA LEU A 168 -5.42 -12.79 14.12
C LEU A 168 -4.95 -11.36 14.32
N THR A 169 -4.15 -11.14 15.35
CA THR A 169 -3.27 -9.99 15.45
C THR A 169 -1.83 -10.42 15.23
N PHE A 170 -0.98 -9.45 14.87
CA PHE A 170 0.41 -9.68 14.57
C PHE A 170 1.27 -8.78 15.44
N PHE A 171 2.12 -9.38 16.23
CA PHE A 171 3.17 -8.67 16.96
C PHE A 171 4.52 -9.24 16.53
N SER A 172 5.24 -8.49 15.72
CA SER A 172 6.47 -8.95 15.06
C SER A 172 6.21 -10.22 14.21
N SER A 173 6.82 -11.36 14.52
CA SER A 173 6.62 -12.65 13.86
C SER A 173 5.55 -13.52 14.53
N GLU A 174 5.04 -13.11 15.69
CA GLU A 174 4.07 -13.89 16.45
C GLU A 174 2.65 -13.58 15.99
N ARG A 175 1.81 -14.62 16.01
CA ARG A 175 0.40 -14.53 15.65
C ARG A 175 -0.40 -14.90 16.90
N GLU A 176 -1.30 -14.03 17.27
CA GLU A 176 -2.21 -14.27 18.39
C GLU A 176 -3.66 -14.21 17.91
N GLN A 177 -4.49 -15.08 18.51
CA GLN A 177 -5.93 -15.01 18.28
C GLN A 177 -6.52 -13.84 19.04
N LEU A 178 -7.40 -13.09 18.36
CA LEU A 178 -8.11 -11.97 18.96
C LEU A 178 -9.48 -12.38 19.46
N GLU A 179 -9.80 -11.97 20.68
CA GLU A 179 -11.16 -12.08 21.21
C GLU A 179 -12.01 -10.87 20.78
N GLU A 180 -11.42 -9.67 20.75
CA GLU A 180 -12.08 -8.44 20.36
C GLU A 180 -11.11 -7.44 19.67
N ALA A 181 -11.65 -6.56 18.83
CA ALA A 181 -10.93 -5.46 18.20
C ALA A 181 -11.89 -4.31 17.85
N TYR A 182 -11.37 -3.10 17.75
CA TYR A 182 -12.16 -1.88 17.65
C TYR A 182 -11.84 -1.09 16.38
N ALA A 183 -12.65 -0.05 16.11
CA ALA A 183 -12.41 0.87 14.98
C ALA A 183 -10.99 1.45 15.03
N GLY A 184 -10.27 1.34 13.91
CA GLY A 184 -8.85 1.69 13.79
C GLY A 184 -7.90 0.51 13.84
N ASP A 185 -8.29 -0.62 14.46
CA ASP A 185 -7.48 -1.82 14.51
C ASP A 185 -7.40 -2.51 13.14
N ILE A 186 -6.32 -3.26 12.96
CA ILE A 186 -6.09 -4.12 11.82
C ILE A 186 -6.09 -5.56 12.31
N ILE A 187 -6.97 -6.37 11.72
CA ILE A 187 -7.08 -7.80 12.02
C ILE A 187 -6.78 -8.64 10.80
N GLY A 188 -6.20 -9.81 11.00
CA GLY A 188 -5.94 -10.80 9.96
C GLY A 188 -7.06 -11.85 9.90
N LEU A 189 -7.60 -12.07 8.71
CA LEU A 189 -8.57 -13.12 8.44
C LEU A 189 -7.96 -14.23 7.62
N HIS A 190 -8.18 -15.49 7.98
CA HIS A 190 -7.79 -16.61 7.13
C HIS A 190 -8.54 -16.56 5.81
N ASN A 191 -7.80 -16.52 4.71
CA ASN A 191 -8.34 -16.44 3.36
C ASN A 191 -8.13 -17.74 2.59
N HIS A 192 -9.21 -18.46 2.35
CA HIS A 192 -9.20 -19.68 1.53
C HIS A 192 -9.36 -19.41 0.03
N GLY A 193 -9.10 -18.17 -0.41
CA GLY A 193 -9.16 -17.75 -1.83
C GLY A 193 -10.46 -17.05 -2.21
N THR A 194 -11.35 -16.74 -1.26
CA THR A 194 -12.63 -16.05 -1.53
C THR A 194 -12.58 -14.55 -1.23
N ILE A 195 -11.73 -14.15 -0.29
CA ILE A 195 -11.57 -12.74 0.10
C ILE A 195 -10.61 -12.05 -0.87
N GLN A 196 -10.99 -10.88 -1.33
CA GLN A 196 -10.21 -10.01 -2.23
C GLN A 196 -9.88 -8.68 -1.55
N ILE A 197 -8.85 -7.99 -2.04
CA ILE A 197 -8.59 -6.60 -1.64
C ILE A 197 -9.81 -5.76 -2.04
N GLY A 198 -10.25 -4.85 -1.15
CA GLY A 198 -11.47 -4.05 -1.32
C GLY A 198 -12.72 -4.69 -0.75
N ASP A 199 -12.70 -5.98 -0.42
CA ASP A 199 -13.87 -6.63 0.18
C ASP A 199 -14.28 -5.96 1.48
N THR A 200 -15.57 -5.70 1.60
CA THR A 200 -16.19 -5.08 2.78
C THR A 200 -16.98 -6.13 3.58
N PHE A 201 -16.83 -6.06 4.89
CA PHE A 201 -17.52 -6.87 5.86
C PHE A 201 -18.30 -5.97 6.82
N THR A 202 -19.59 -6.27 7.05
CA THR A 202 -20.48 -5.45 7.88
C THR A 202 -21.41 -6.31 8.74
N GLU A 203 -22.11 -5.69 9.68
CA GLU A 203 -23.24 -6.29 10.38
C GLU A 203 -24.57 -6.15 9.62
N GLY A 204 -24.53 -6.43 8.29
CA GLY A 204 -25.73 -6.54 7.45
C GLY A 204 -25.96 -5.38 6.48
N GLU A 205 -25.32 -4.24 6.66
CA GLU A 205 -25.41 -3.11 5.73
C GLU A 205 -24.61 -3.39 4.45
N ALA A 206 -25.15 -2.96 3.28
CA ALA A 206 -24.45 -3.09 2.02
C ALA A 206 -23.62 -1.82 1.77
N LEU A 207 -22.37 -1.82 2.26
CA LEU A 207 -21.42 -0.73 2.09
C LEU A 207 -20.29 -1.14 1.14
N GLY A 208 -19.81 -0.20 0.32
CA GLY A 208 -18.61 -0.35 -0.49
C GLY A 208 -17.59 0.72 -0.15
N PHE A 209 -16.56 0.40 0.66
CA PHE A 209 -15.51 1.36 0.98
C PHE A 209 -14.69 1.71 -0.27
N THR A 210 -14.35 2.99 -0.42
CA THR A 210 -13.56 3.55 -1.52
C THR A 210 -12.15 3.93 -1.07
N GLY A 211 -11.29 4.31 -2.04
CA GLY A 211 -9.94 4.81 -1.76
C GLY A 211 -8.87 3.73 -1.71
N ILE A 212 -9.11 2.56 -2.32
CA ILE A 212 -8.09 1.55 -2.59
C ILE A 212 -8.11 1.25 -4.10
N PRO A 213 -7.63 2.18 -4.94
CA PRO A 213 -7.65 2.00 -6.38
C PRO A 213 -6.52 1.07 -6.85
N HIS A 214 -6.80 0.28 -7.87
CA HIS A 214 -5.78 -0.27 -8.75
C HIS A 214 -5.29 0.82 -9.70
N PHE A 215 -3.99 1.08 -9.68
CA PHE A 215 -3.33 1.97 -10.64
C PHE A 215 -2.84 1.18 -11.84
N ALA A 216 -2.92 1.79 -13.03
CA ALA A 216 -2.28 1.21 -14.20
C ALA A 216 -0.78 1.07 -13.99
N PRO A 217 -0.17 -0.08 -14.32
CA PRO A 217 1.26 -0.25 -14.20
C PRO A 217 2.01 0.61 -15.23
N GLU A 218 3.27 0.92 -14.92
CA GLU A 218 4.15 1.73 -15.78
C GLU A 218 5.10 0.88 -16.61
N LEU A 219 5.40 -0.32 -16.14
CA LEU A 219 6.34 -1.24 -16.78
C LEU A 219 5.65 -2.56 -17.12
N PHE A 220 5.93 -3.06 -18.32
CA PHE A 220 5.34 -4.31 -18.80
C PHE A 220 6.41 -5.27 -19.28
N ARG A 221 6.24 -6.57 -18.97
CA ARG A 221 7.11 -7.66 -19.45
C ARG A 221 6.27 -8.87 -19.81
N ARG A 222 6.66 -9.57 -20.88
CA ARG A 222 6.12 -10.87 -21.20
C ARG A 222 6.84 -11.94 -20.39
N VAL A 223 6.06 -12.84 -19.79
CA VAL A 223 6.61 -13.97 -19.03
C VAL A 223 6.94 -15.11 -19.99
N ARG A 224 8.16 -15.60 -19.91
CA ARG A 224 8.61 -16.80 -20.63
C ARG A 224 8.90 -17.91 -19.63
N LEU A 225 8.14 -18.98 -19.76
CA LEU A 225 8.32 -20.17 -18.94
C LEU A 225 9.52 -20.97 -19.46
N LYS A 226 10.46 -21.35 -18.55
CA LYS A 226 11.60 -22.18 -18.92
C LYS A 226 11.22 -23.63 -19.14
N ASP A 227 10.30 -24.17 -18.34
CA ASP A 227 9.82 -25.56 -18.42
C ASP A 227 8.32 -25.59 -18.81
N PRO A 228 7.99 -25.93 -20.06
CA PRO A 228 6.59 -25.94 -20.55
C PRO A 228 5.63 -26.79 -19.71
N LEU A 229 6.11 -27.81 -19.01
CA LEU A 229 5.30 -28.71 -18.17
C LEU A 229 4.74 -27.99 -16.93
N LYS A 230 5.33 -26.85 -16.55
CA LYS A 230 4.94 -26.05 -15.37
C LYS A 230 3.98 -24.90 -15.69
N SER A 231 3.35 -24.90 -16.85
CA SER A 231 2.45 -23.83 -17.29
C SER A 231 1.28 -23.58 -16.32
N LYS A 232 0.69 -24.65 -15.79
CA LYS A 232 -0.38 -24.55 -14.81
C LYS A 232 0.07 -23.91 -13.49
N GLN A 233 1.24 -24.32 -13.00
CA GLN A 233 1.85 -23.77 -11.77
C GLN A 233 2.23 -22.30 -11.96
N LEU A 234 2.79 -21.92 -13.13
CA LEU A 234 3.08 -20.55 -13.46
C LEU A 234 1.81 -19.68 -13.39
N ARG A 235 0.76 -20.11 -14.08
CA ARG A 235 -0.50 -19.35 -14.13
C ARG A 235 -1.10 -19.20 -12.74
N GLN A 236 -1.12 -20.27 -11.95
CA GLN A 236 -1.60 -20.25 -10.57
C GLN A 236 -0.76 -19.32 -9.69
N GLY A 237 0.58 -19.40 -9.77
CA GLY A 237 1.46 -18.54 -8.98
C GLY A 237 1.29 -17.07 -9.32
N LEU A 238 1.25 -16.74 -10.61
CA LEU A 238 1.05 -15.35 -11.06
C LEU A 238 -0.32 -14.81 -10.66
N GLN A 239 -1.38 -15.62 -10.76
CA GLN A 239 -2.71 -15.25 -10.33
C GLN A 239 -2.74 -14.93 -8.83
N GLN A 240 -2.12 -15.77 -8.00
CA GLN A 240 -2.07 -15.56 -6.56
C GLN A 240 -1.22 -14.35 -6.17
N LEU A 241 -0.09 -14.13 -6.84
CA LEU A 241 0.74 -12.94 -6.63
C LEU A 241 0.02 -11.65 -7.06
N ALA A 242 -0.82 -11.72 -8.11
CA ALA A 242 -1.66 -10.59 -8.51
C ALA A 242 -2.76 -10.30 -7.48
N GLU A 243 -3.41 -11.32 -6.94
CA GLU A 243 -4.42 -11.18 -5.87
C GLU A 243 -3.84 -10.59 -4.57
N GLU A 244 -2.54 -10.79 -4.32
CA GLU A 244 -1.81 -10.15 -3.22
C GLU A 244 -1.43 -8.70 -3.51
N GLY A 245 -1.59 -8.23 -4.76
CA GLY A 245 -1.14 -6.92 -5.19
C GLY A 245 0.37 -6.80 -5.44
N ALA A 246 1.11 -7.92 -5.43
CA ALA A 246 2.56 -7.92 -5.68
C ALA A 246 2.91 -7.53 -7.11
N THR A 247 2.02 -7.77 -8.06
CA THR A 247 2.13 -7.43 -9.48
C THR A 247 0.75 -7.38 -10.11
N GLN A 248 0.64 -6.90 -11.34
CA GLN A 248 -0.58 -7.06 -12.13
C GLN A 248 -0.34 -8.04 -13.27
N VAL A 249 -1.34 -8.85 -13.57
CA VAL A 249 -1.26 -9.88 -14.59
C VAL A 249 -2.32 -9.63 -15.64
N PHE A 250 -1.93 -9.71 -16.90
CA PHE A 250 -2.81 -9.54 -18.05
C PHE A 250 -2.70 -10.75 -18.98
N PHE A 251 -3.84 -11.22 -19.42
CA PHE A 251 -3.99 -12.34 -20.36
C PHE A 251 -4.53 -11.80 -21.67
N PRO A 252 -3.68 -11.59 -22.71
CA PRO A 252 -4.13 -11.13 -24.02
C PRO A 252 -5.18 -12.05 -24.63
N GLN A 253 -6.19 -11.48 -25.30
CA GLN A 253 -7.28 -12.27 -25.87
C GLN A 253 -6.83 -13.11 -27.10
N ARG A 254 -5.83 -12.64 -27.84
CA ARG A 254 -5.37 -13.30 -29.08
C ARG A 254 -4.12 -14.18 -28.94
N SER A 255 -3.53 -14.25 -27.77
CA SER A 255 -2.37 -15.12 -27.55
C SER A 255 -2.47 -15.80 -26.19
N ASN A 256 -1.68 -16.86 -26.03
CA ASN A 256 -1.52 -17.52 -24.73
C ASN A 256 -0.40 -16.89 -23.89
N ASP A 257 0.08 -15.72 -24.28
CA ASP A 257 1.08 -14.99 -23.52
C ASP A 257 0.53 -14.57 -22.16
N ILE A 258 1.43 -14.40 -21.20
CA ILE A 258 1.13 -13.78 -19.91
C ILE A 258 1.99 -12.51 -19.82
N ILE A 259 1.33 -11.40 -19.58
CA ILE A 259 1.98 -10.09 -19.43
C ILE A 259 1.90 -9.69 -17.98
N LEU A 260 3.04 -9.33 -17.39
CA LEU A 260 3.10 -8.70 -16.08
C LEU A 260 3.20 -7.20 -16.22
N GLY A 261 2.47 -6.51 -15.35
CA GLY A 261 2.57 -5.07 -15.13
C GLY A 261 3.11 -4.77 -13.74
N ALA A 262 4.03 -3.83 -13.65
CA ALA A 262 4.65 -3.39 -12.41
C ALA A 262 4.82 -1.87 -12.38
N VAL A 263 4.92 -1.31 -11.17
CA VAL A 263 5.24 0.12 -10.96
C VAL A 263 6.76 0.33 -10.96
N GLY A 264 7.53 -0.67 -10.50
CA GLY A 264 8.98 -0.61 -10.42
C GLY A 264 9.67 -1.87 -10.94
N VAL A 265 10.91 -1.72 -11.42
CA VAL A 265 11.70 -2.82 -12.00
C VAL A 265 11.90 -3.97 -11.01
N LEU A 266 12.18 -3.66 -9.74
CA LEU A 266 12.43 -4.66 -8.70
C LEU A 266 11.24 -5.60 -8.45
N GLN A 267 10.02 -5.19 -8.76
CA GLN A 267 8.85 -6.07 -8.62
C GLN A 267 8.95 -7.31 -9.51
N PHE A 268 9.55 -7.21 -10.69
CA PHE A 268 9.76 -8.37 -11.54
C PHE A 268 10.73 -9.39 -10.92
N ASP A 269 11.79 -8.91 -10.27
CA ASP A 269 12.77 -9.77 -9.60
C ASP A 269 12.15 -10.48 -8.39
N VAL A 270 11.36 -9.74 -7.61
CA VAL A 270 10.59 -10.30 -6.48
C VAL A 270 9.62 -11.38 -6.96
N VAL A 271 8.85 -11.11 -8.02
CA VAL A 271 7.91 -12.09 -8.59
C VAL A 271 8.64 -13.33 -9.10
N ALA A 272 9.79 -13.18 -9.79
CA ALA A 272 10.58 -14.31 -10.27
C ALA A 272 11.13 -15.17 -9.13
N SER A 273 11.65 -14.52 -8.06
CA SER A 273 12.14 -15.20 -6.86
C SER A 273 11.02 -15.97 -6.17
N ARG A 274 9.88 -15.34 -5.95
CA ARG A 274 8.72 -15.98 -5.31
C ARG A 274 8.17 -17.15 -6.14
N LEU A 275 8.08 -17.01 -7.47
CA LEU A 275 7.68 -18.10 -8.35
C LEU A 275 8.63 -19.31 -8.22
N LYS A 276 9.94 -19.04 -8.14
CA LYS A 276 10.94 -20.10 -7.98
C LYS A 276 10.85 -20.77 -6.61
N GLU A 277 10.76 -19.98 -5.55
CA GLU A 277 10.82 -20.48 -4.17
C GLU A 277 9.51 -21.13 -3.73
N GLU A 278 8.37 -20.49 -4.01
CA GLU A 278 7.07 -20.93 -3.53
C GLU A 278 6.38 -21.92 -4.47
N TYR A 279 6.49 -21.69 -5.79
CA TYR A 279 5.78 -22.48 -6.81
C TYR A 279 6.68 -23.44 -7.58
N LYS A 280 8.01 -23.39 -7.34
CA LYS A 280 9.02 -24.20 -8.03
C LYS A 280 9.01 -23.99 -9.56
N VAL A 281 8.72 -22.76 -9.99
CA VAL A 281 8.64 -22.35 -11.40
C VAL A 281 9.72 -21.33 -11.70
N GLU A 282 10.53 -21.57 -12.70
CA GLU A 282 11.49 -20.60 -13.23
C GLU A 282 10.94 -19.96 -14.51
N CYS A 283 10.99 -18.65 -14.56
CA CYS A 283 10.61 -17.86 -15.72
C CYS A 283 11.71 -16.85 -16.09
N ALA A 284 11.59 -16.31 -17.28
CA ALA A 284 12.35 -15.16 -17.76
C ALA A 284 11.38 -14.08 -18.24
N TYR A 285 11.87 -12.86 -18.39
CA TYR A 285 11.08 -11.74 -18.86
C TYR A 285 11.60 -11.21 -20.19
N GLU A 286 10.68 -10.96 -21.11
CA GLU A 286 10.97 -10.31 -22.38
C GLU A 286 10.33 -8.90 -22.41
N PRO A 287 11.02 -7.92 -22.96
CA PRO A 287 10.43 -6.61 -23.19
C PRO A 287 9.29 -6.71 -24.22
N ILE A 288 8.26 -5.89 -24.04
CA ILE A 288 7.14 -5.77 -24.98
C ILE A 288 6.80 -4.32 -25.24
N THR A 289 6.13 -4.07 -26.35
CA THR A 289 5.68 -2.73 -26.72
C THR A 289 4.29 -2.51 -26.12
N VAL A 290 4.26 -2.18 -24.85
CA VAL A 290 3.07 -1.70 -24.12
C VAL A 290 3.51 -0.50 -23.29
N TRP A 291 2.85 0.61 -23.54
CA TRP A 291 3.12 1.86 -22.81
C TRP A 291 2.26 1.99 -21.55
N SER A 292 0.98 1.56 -21.63
CA SER A 292 0.07 1.65 -20.49
C SER A 292 -1.10 0.69 -20.62
N ALA A 293 -1.73 0.35 -19.51
CA ALA A 293 -2.99 -0.37 -19.44
C ALA A 293 -4.15 0.58 -19.13
N ARG A 294 -5.32 0.31 -19.68
CA ARG A 294 -6.57 1.04 -19.39
C ARG A 294 -7.70 0.06 -19.22
N TRP A 295 -8.42 0.15 -18.13
CA TRP A 295 -9.64 -0.63 -17.92
C TRP A 295 -10.77 -0.04 -18.74
N ILE A 296 -11.55 -0.93 -19.37
CA ILE A 296 -12.58 -0.56 -20.32
C ILE A 296 -13.93 -0.60 -19.64
N GLU A 297 -14.64 0.52 -19.73
CA GLU A 297 -16.03 0.66 -19.30
C GLU A 297 -16.87 1.18 -20.46
N CYS A 298 -17.99 0.50 -20.77
CA CYS A 298 -18.96 0.95 -21.74
C CYS A 298 -20.37 0.55 -21.29
N ALA A 299 -21.28 1.52 -21.24
CA ALA A 299 -22.68 1.28 -20.85
C ALA A 299 -23.46 0.54 -21.93
N ASP A 300 -23.12 0.77 -23.21
CA ASP A 300 -23.75 0.14 -24.36
C ASP A 300 -23.05 -1.17 -24.73
N LYS A 301 -23.72 -2.29 -24.51
CA LYS A 301 -23.17 -3.63 -24.79
C LYS A 301 -22.84 -3.84 -26.28
N LYS A 302 -23.64 -3.29 -27.22
CA LYS A 302 -23.35 -3.44 -28.63
C LYS A 302 -22.12 -2.71 -29.07
N LYS A 303 -21.91 -1.47 -28.53
CA LYS A 303 -20.70 -0.71 -28.79
C LYS A 303 -19.48 -1.36 -28.15
N LEU A 304 -19.65 -1.98 -26.99
CA LEU A 304 -18.58 -2.75 -26.36
C LEU A 304 -18.15 -3.93 -27.23
N GLU A 305 -19.10 -4.73 -27.73
CA GLU A 305 -18.83 -5.85 -28.63
C GLU A 305 -18.13 -5.39 -29.92
N GLU A 306 -18.57 -4.27 -30.51
CA GLU A 306 -17.91 -3.70 -31.71
C GLU A 306 -16.46 -3.26 -31.39
N PHE A 307 -16.25 -2.64 -30.24
CA PHE A 307 -14.93 -2.24 -29.76
C PHE A 307 -14.04 -3.47 -29.57
N GLU A 308 -14.51 -4.49 -28.87
CA GLU A 308 -13.77 -5.72 -28.61
C GLU A 308 -13.33 -6.39 -29.93
N ASN A 309 -14.22 -6.48 -30.91
CA ASN A 309 -13.90 -7.07 -32.20
C ASN A 309 -12.83 -6.28 -32.98
N LYS A 310 -12.85 -4.93 -32.89
CA LYS A 310 -11.90 -4.08 -33.61
C LYS A 310 -10.58 -3.86 -32.90
N ALA A 311 -10.57 -3.91 -31.59
CA ALA A 311 -9.39 -3.66 -30.75
C ALA A 311 -8.73 -4.94 -30.21
N VAL A 312 -9.21 -6.11 -30.60
CA VAL A 312 -8.83 -7.43 -30.06
C VAL A 312 -7.33 -7.69 -29.97
N GLU A 313 -6.52 -7.11 -30.86
CA GLU A 313 -5.05 -7.23 -30.84
C GLU A 313 -4.40 -6.67 -29.57
N ASN A 314 -5.02 -5.64 -28.98
CA ASN A 314 -4.51 -4.95 -27.80
C ASN A 314 -5.39 -5.18 -26.57
N LEU A 315 -6.35 -6.10 -26.65
CA LEU A 315 -7.20 -6.43 -25.53
C LEU A 315 -6.65 -7.60 -24.72
N ALA A 316 -6.77 -7.46 -23.44
CA ALA A 316 -6.43 -8.47 -22.44
C ALA A 316 -7.51 -8.51 -21.35
N VAL A 317 -7.48 -9.55 -20.56
CA VAL A 317 -8.23 -9.63 -19.30
C VAL A 317 -7.23 -9.59 -18.17
N ASP A 318 -7.47 -8.74 -17.17
CA ASP A 318 -6.60 -8.67 -15.99
C ASP A 318 -6.79 -9.89 -15.06
N GLY A 319 -5.95 -9.98 -14.03
CA GLY A 319 -6.05 -11.06 -13.04
C GLY A 319 -7.39 -11.11 -12.28
N GLY A 320 -8.15 -10.02 -12.26
CA GLY A 320 -9.48 -9.91 -11.68
C GLY A 320 -10.64 -10.22 -12.65
N GLY A 321 -10.34 -10.49 -13.92
CA GLY A 321 -11.35 -10.78 -14.95
C GLY A 321 -11.87 -9.55 -15.68
N HIS A 322 -11.23 -8.38 -15.55
CA HIS A 322 -11.70 -7.13 -16.16
C HIS A 322 -11.04 -6.89 -17.52
N LEU A 323 -11.87 -6.45 -18.47
CA LEU A 323 -11.41 -6.10 -19.81
C LEU A 323 -10.45 -4.90 -19.73
N THR A 324 -9.29 -5.06 -20.37
CA THR A 324 -8.21 -4.09 -20.32
C THR A 324 -7.64 -3.88 -21.72
N TYR A 325 -7.43 -2.62 -22.09
CA TYR A 325 -6.73 -2.24 -23.31
C TYR A 325 -5.24 -1.98 -22.98
N LEU A 326 -4.36 -2.74 -23.61
CA LEU A 326 -2.91 -2.60 -23.49
C LEU A 326 -2.42 -1.67 -24.60
N ALA A 327 -2.31 -0.39 -24.33
CA ALA A 327 -1.94 0.62 -25.30
C ALA A 327 -0.45 0.50 -25.70
N PRO A 328 -0.11 0.29 -26.98
CA PRO A 328 1.28 0.22 -27.42
C PRO A 328 2.04 1.54 -27.25
N THR A 329 1.36 2.67 -27.48
CA THR A 329 1.92 4.02 -27.38
C THR A 329 0.88 5.00 -26.84
N ARG A 330 1.34 6.16 -26.37
CA ARG A 330 0.46 7.26 -25.96
C ARG A 330 -0.43 7.76 -27.10
N VAL A 331 0.13 7.86 -28.30
CA VAL A 331 -0.61 8.31 -29.50
C VAL A 331 -1.72 7.30 -29.86
N ASN A 332 -1.41 6.02 -29.79
CA ASN A 332 -2.40 4.97 -30.05
C ASN A 332 -3.57 5.04 -29.05
N LEU A 333 -3.29 5.28 -27.76
CA LEU A 333 -4.35 5.44 -26.77
C LEU A 333 -5.25 6.65 -27.10
N ALA A 334 -4.65 7.81 -27.37
CA ALA A 334 -5.41 9.03 -27.72
C ALA A 334 -6.32 8.82 -28.96
N LEU A 335 -5.79 8.16 -30.00
CA LEU A 335 -6.59 7.83 -31.19
C LEU A 335 -7.74 6.87 -30.88
N MET A 336 -7.56 5.95 -29.95
CA MET A 336 -8.61 5.03 -29.53
C MET A 336 -9.69 5.73 -28.72
N GLU A 337 -9.31 6.62 -27.81
CA GLU A 337 -10.23 7.47 -27.04
C GLU A 337 -11.08 8.36 -27.97
N GLU A 338 -10.47 8.97 -28.98
CA GLU A 338 -11.15 9.80 -29.98
C GLU A 338 -12.11 8.96 -30.84
N ARG A 339 -11.69 7.78 -31.28
CA ARG A 339 -12.49 6.88 -32.15
C ARG A 339 -13.68 6.28 -31.42
N TRP A 340 -13.56 6.07 -30.11
CA TRP A 340 -14.56 5.39 -29.28
C TRP A 340 -15.03 6.27 -28.11
N PRO A 341 -15.73 7.39 -28.36
CA PRO A 341 -16.12 8.33 -27.32
C PRO A 341 -17.09 7.76 -26.26
N ASP A 342 -17.80 6.68 -26.61
CA ASP A 342 -18.69 5.98 -25.69
C ASP A 342 -17.99 4.92 -24.81
N VAL A 343 -16.72 4.62 -25.11
CA VAL A 343 -15.88 3.70 -24.37
C VAL A 343 -14.94 4.50 -23.46
N LYS A 344 -15.00 4.25 -22.18
CA LYS A 344 -14.12 4.93 -21.20
C LYS A 344 -12.88 4.09 -20.96
N PHE A 345 -11.71 4.72 -21.08
CA PHE A 345 -10.39 4.15 -20.84
C PHE A 345 -9.87 4.63 -19.47
N ARG A 346 -10.10 3.84 -18.43
CA ARG A 346 -9.76 4.21 -17.05
C ARG A 346 -8.31 3.90 -16.70
N ALA A 347 -7.61 4.88 -16.14
CA ALA A 347 -6.24 4.70 -15.62
C ALA A 347 -6.23 4.03 -14.24
N THR A 348 -7.34 4.09 -13.53
CA THR A 348 -7.54 3.50 -12.21
C THR A 348 -8.84 2.73 -12.17
N ARG A 349 -8.91 1.74 -11.31
CA ARG A 349 -10.11 0.96 -11.03
C ARG A 349 -10.21 0.75 -9.52
N GLU A 350 -11.38 0.99 -8.95
CA GLU A 350 -11.64 0.61 -7.57
C GLU A 350 -11.70 -0.92 -7.43
N HIS A 351 -11.35 -1.40 -6.24
CA HIS A 351 -11.54 -2.80 -5.87
C HIS A 351 -13.01 -3.00 -5.48
N HIS A 352 -13.77 -3.70 -6.32
CA HIS A 352 -15.16 -4.06 -6.06
C HIS A 352 -15.39 -5.54 -6.32
#